data_d912f5d89ff107df6957859d10018f6d
#
_entry.id   d912f5d89ff107df6957859d10018f6d
#
_cell.length_a   1.000
_cell.length_b   1.000
_cell.length_c   1.000
_cell.angle_alpha   90.00
_cell.angle_beta   90.00
_cell.angle_gamma   90.00
#
_symmetry.space_group_name_H-M   'P 1'
#
loop_
_entity.id
_entity.type
_entity.pdbx_description
1 polymer ?
#
loop_
_entity_poly.entity_id
_entity_poly.type
_entity_poly.pdbx_seq_one_letter_code
_entity_poly.pdbx_strand_id
1 'polypeptide(L)'
;NFQQKSIRFKAYLDSLGEDLKIPVGIVIQNEAKRDQNNIVEIPYVVQKVNKIKLYIEDPNKEFSVYTDTIQFNSLTILSDGKLNYKPKTLASGVTIKEGLPYSDQDRSNTYRYFSDLRIFKYPNIDFSADAKDSLGLISSIYLTPREPFSVGFDLDLSHSNIQFFGISLGSSVISRNVFKGTETL
;
A
#
# COMPACT_ATOMS: atom_id res chain seq x y z
N ASN A 1 24.87 -15.17 -11.77
CA ASN A 1 25.06 -16.20 -10.73
C ASN A 1 24.06 -15.99 -9.60
N PHE A 2 22.86 -16.56 -9.78
CA PHE A 2 21.90 -16.66 -8.68
C PHE A 2 22.35 -17.80 -7.75
N GLN A 3 22.88 -17.47 -6.60
CA GLN A 3 23.08 -18.46 -5.55
C GLN A 3 21.72 -18.75 -4.91
N GLN A 4 21.23 -19.94 -5.16
CA GLN A 4 20.03 -20.48 -4.52
C GLN A 4 20.32 -20.68 -3.03
N LYS A 5 19.82 -19.77 -2.18
CA LYS A 5 19.88 -19.96 -0.73
C LYS A 5 18.76 -20.91 -0.32
N SER A 6 19.12 -22.12 0.10
CA SER A 6 18.17 -23.03 0.71
C SER A 6 17.86 -22.56 2.14
N ILE A 7 16.61 -22.19 2.39
CA ILE A 7 16.11 -21.86 3.73
C ILE A 7 15.64 -23.17 4.36
N ARG A 8 16.31 -23.63 5.41
CA ARG A 8 15.82 -24.74 6.22
C ARG A 8 14.95 -24.20 7.34
N PHE A 9 13.67 -24.52 7.28
CA PHE A 9 12.75 -24.30 8.40
C PHE A 9 12.87 -25.47 9.36
N LYS A 10 13.25 -25.20 10.60
CA LYS A 10 13.14 -26.16 11.69
C LYS A 10 11.96 -25.71 12.54
N ALA A 11 10.79 -26.27 12.25
CA ALA A 11 9.62 -26.07 13.09
C ALA A 11 9.79 -26.95 14.34
N TYR A 12 9.88 -26.34 15.51
CA TYR A 12 9.66 -27.03 16.77
C TYR A 12 8.16 -27.10 16.99
N LEU A 13 7.59 -28.30 16.83
CA LEU A 13 6.26 -28.60 17.33
C LEU A 13 6.38 -28.70 18.84
N ASP A 14 5.83 -27.73 19.55
CA ASP A 14 5.61 -27.86 20.98
C ASP A 14 4.52 -28.89 21.23
N SER A 15 4.62 -29.63 22.33
CA SER A 15 3.87 -30.85 22.64
C SER A 15 2.36 -30.68 22.91
N LEU A 16 1.77 -29.59 22.49
CA LEU A 16 0.36 -29.25 22.69
C LEU A 16 -0.47 -29.24 21.38
N GLY A 17 -0.21 -30.12 20.46
CA GLY A 17 -1.15 -30.68 19.46
C GLY A 17 -2.25 -29.79 18.83
N GLU A 18 -2.16 -28.47 18.89
CA GLU A 18 -3.11 -27.58 18.24
C GLU A 18 -2.48 -26.90 17.02
N ASP A 19 -3.15 -27.01 15.89
CA ASP A 19 -2.81 -26.37 14.60
C ASP A 19 -2.80 -24.84 14.72
N LEU A 20 -1.78 -24.28 15.36
CA LEU A 20 -1.55 -22.86 15.37
C LEU A 20 -0.96 -22.43 14.02
N LYS A 21 -1.79 -21.98 13.10
CA LYS A 21 -1.34 -21.26 11.89
C LYS A 21 -0.81 -19.90 12.30
N ILE A 22 0.49 -19.82 12.56
CA ILE A 22 1.18 -18.55 12.77
C ILE A 22 1.48 -17.97 11.37
N PRO A 23 0.88 -16.83 10.98
CA PRO A 23 1.29 -16.16 9.75
C PRO A 23 2.70 -15.57 9.96
N VAL A 24 3.71 -16.23 9.42
CA VAL A 24 5.10 -15.77 9.48
C VAL A 24 5.37 -14.89 8.27
N GLY A 25 5.44 -13.57 8.48
CA GLY A 25 6.04 -12.65 7.52
C GLY A 25 7.55 -12.67 7.67
N ILE A 26 8.27 -13.16 6.67
CA ILE A 26 9.74 -13.20 6.69
C ILE A 26 10.25 -11.97 5.95
N VAL A 27 10.83 -11.01 6.67
CA VAL A 27 11.66 -9.96 6.08
C VAL A 27 13.09 -10.44 6.09
N ILE A 28 13.67 -10.72 4.91
CA ILE A 28 15.07 -11.12 4.78
C ILE A 28 15.92 -9.85 4.76
N GLN A 29 16.50 -9.46 5.87
CA GLN A 29 17.58 -8.47 5.89
C GLN A 29 18.86 -9.10 5.37
N ASN A 30 19.38 -8.56 4.27
CA ASN A 30 20.54 -9.11 3.54
C ASN A 30 21.87 -8.51 4.05
N GLU A 31 22.07 -8.40 5.36
CA GLU A 31 23.37 -8.07 5.95
C GLU A 31 24.05 -9.30 6.52
N ALA A 32 24.52 -10.17 5.63
CA ALA A 32 25.45 -11.23 6.01
C ALA A 32 26.86 -10.63 6.13
N LYS A 33 27.28 -10.27 7.33
CA LYS A 33 28.72 -10.14 7.64
C LYS A 33 29.32 -11.54 7.59
N ARG A 34 30.06 -11.83 6.52
CA ARG A 34 30.87 -13.04 6.42
C ARG A 34 32.11 -12.87 7.31
N ASP A 35 32.13 -13.51 8.44
CA ASP A 35 33.36 -13.84 9.12
C ASP A 35 33.86 -15.19 8.57
N GLN A 36 35.17 -15.33 8.39
CA GLN A 36 35.78 -16.35 7.50
C GLN A 36 35.59 -17.80 7.93
N ASN A 37 34.98 -18.11 9.08
CA ASN A 37 34.87 -19.49 9.57
C ASN A 37 33.61 -19.86 10.34
N ASN A 38 32.59 -19.01 10.42
CA ASN A 38 31.38 -19.35 11.17
C ASN A 38 30.13 -19.10 10.35
N ILE A 39 29.29 -20.12 10.25
CA ILE A 39 27.87 -19.99 9.90
C ILE A 39 27.23 -19.26 11.05
N VAL A 40 27.10 -17.94 10.94
CA VAL A 40 26.34 -17.14 11.90
C VAL A 40 24.88 -17.46 11.66
N GLU A 41 24.24 -18.18 12.56
CA GLU A 41 22.80 -18.30 12.62
C GLU A 41 22.24 -16.92 12.97
N ILE A 42 21.73 -16.20 11.97
CA ILE A 42 21.02 -14.95 12.22
C ILE A 42 19.63 -15.32 12.73
N PRO A 43 19.30 -15.01 13.98
CA PRO A 43 17.97 -15.30 14.50
C PRO A 43 16.94 -14.48 13.68
N TYR A 44 15.96 -15.16 13.11
CA TYR A 44 14.84 -14.49 12.47
C TYR A 44 14.01 -13.79 13.54
N VAL A 45 13.93 -12.48 13.46
CA VAL A 45 13.17 -11.69 14.40
C VAL A 45 11.89 -11.22 13.71
N VAL A 46 10.75 -11.44 14.37
CA VAL A 46 9.46 -10.94 13.90
C VAL A 46 9.43 -9.44 14.18
N GLN A 47 9.40 -8.65 13.11
CA GLN A 47 9.25 -7.20 13.21
C GLN A 47 7.79 -6.82 13.39
N LYS A 48 7.52 -5.84 14.26
CA LYS A 48 6.19 -5.31 14.54
C LYS A 48 6.02 -3.93 13.91
N VAL A 49 4.81 -3.62 13.50
CA VAL A 49 4.48 -2.28 13.00
C VAL A 49 4.27 -1.35 14.19
N ASN A 50 5.19 -0.41 14.41
CA ASN A 50 5.09 0.56 15.51
C ASN A 50 4.26 1.79 15.14
N LYS A 51 4.26 2.19 13.88
CA LYS A 51 3.55 3.38 13.41
C LYS A 51 3.04 3.17 12.00
N ILE A 52 1.88 3.78 11.73
CA ILE A 52 1.29 3.79 10.40
C ILE A 52 1.10 5.25 9.98
N LYS A 53 1.72 5.63 8.88
CA LYS A 53 1.64 6.96 8.30
C LYS A 53 1.03 6.87 6.91
N LEU A 54 0.07 7.73 6.61
CA LEU A 54 -0.57 7.83 5.31
C LEU A 54 -0.30 9.24 4.76
N TYR A 55 0.33 9.29 3.62
CA TYR A 55 0.73 10.51 2.94
C TYR A 55 -0.19 10.74 1.74
N ILE A 56 -0.83 11.92 1.70
CA ILE A 56 -1.59 12.38 0.53
C ILE A 56 -0.72 13.41 -0.19
N GLU A 57 -0.26 13.02 -1.37
CA GLU A 57 0.64 13.82 -2.20
C GLU A 57 -0.15 14.76 -3.12
N ASP A 58 0.46 15.90 -3.50
CA ASP A 58 -0.10 16.76 -4.54
C ASP A 58 0.35 16.21 -5.92
N PRO A 59 -0.60 15.82 -6.81
CA PRO A 59 -0.26 15.24 -8.12
C PRO A 59 0.45 16.22 -9.06
N ASN A 60 0.46 17.51 -8.75
CA ASN A 60 1.04 18.56 -9.57
C ASN A 60 2.43 19.01 -9.07
N LYS A 61 2.93 18.41 -7.98
CA LYS A 61 4.24 18.75 -7.42
C LYS A 61 5.21 17.59 -7.56
N GLU A 62 6.44 17.90 -7.87
CA GLU A 62 7.54 16.94 -7.87
C GLU A 62 7.90 16.48 -6.44
N PHE A 63 7.80 17.42 -5.50
CA PHE A 63 8.04 17.15 -4.07
C PHE A 63 6.88 17.67 -3.24
N SER A 64 6.25 16.79 -2.49
CA SER A 64 5.16 17.16 -1.59
C SER A 64 5.69 17.71 -0.27
N VAL A 65 5.12 18.83 0.18
CA VAL A 65 5.39 19.44 1.49
C VAL A 65 4.17 19.20 2.37
N TYR A 66 4.30 18.31 3.32
CA TYR A 66 3.17 17.94 4.21
C TYR A 66 2.95 19.03 5.26
N THR A 67 1.95 19.86 5.06
CA THR A 67 1.62 21.01 5.92
C THR A 67 0.47 20.73 6.87
N ASP A 68 -0.36 19.73 6.58
CA ASP A 68 -1.47 19.33 7.43
C ASP A 68 -1.26 17.91 7.98
N THR A 69 -1.49 17.73 9.27
CA THR A 69 -1.31 16.43 9.95
C THR A 69 -2.51 16.14 10.83
N ILE A 70 -3.19 15.05 10.57
CA ILE A 70 -4.35 14.60 11.32
C ILE A 70 -4.08 13.24 11.93
N GLN A 71 -4.29 13.11 13.24
CA GLN A 71 -4.26 11.81 13.92
C GLN A 71 -5.67 11.24 13.97
N PHE A 72 -5.85 10.05 13.43
CA PHE A 72 -7.12 9.32 13.49
C PHE A 72 -6.86 7.87 13.94
N ASN A 73 -7.24 7.55 15.16
CA ASN A 73 -6.86 6.28 15.82
C ASN A 73 -5.33 6.09 15.82
N SER A 74 -4.85 4.94 15.37
CA SER A 74 -3.42 4.62 15.22
C SER A 74 -2.81 5.14 13.90
N LEU A 75 -3.60 5.80 13.04
CA LEU A 75 -3.17 6.27 11.73
C LEU A 75 -2.82 7.76 11.79
N THR A 76 -1.60 8.11 11.38
CA THR A 76 -1.17 9.50 11.17
C THR A 76 -1.34 9.84 9.70
N ILE A 77 -2.24 10.76 9.37
CA ILE A 77 -2.50 11.21 8.00
C ILE A 77 -1.77 12.54 7.80
N LEU A 78 -0.92 12.60 6.79
CA LEU A 78 -0.18 13.80 6.40
C LEU A 78 -0.63 14.20 4.97
N SER A 79 -0.94 15.48 4.76
CA SER A 79 -1.34 15.97 3.43
C SER A 79 -0.57 17.21 3.03
N ASP A 80 -0.32 17.30 1.71
CA ASP A 80 0.17 18.53 1.09
C ASP A 80 -1.03 19.50 0.95
N GLY A 81 -1.11 20.48 1.87
CA GLY A 81 -2.25 21.35 2.01
C GLY A 81 -3.41 20.71 2.77
N LYS A 82 -4.59 21.32 2.69
CA LYS A 82 -5.78 20.89 3.45
C LYS A 82 -6.26 19.52 3.00
N LEU A 83 -6.46 18.62 3.96
CA LEU A 83 -7.00 17.29 3.70
C LEU A 83 -8.41 17.36 3.09
N ASN A 84 -8.57 16.83 1.88
CA ASN A 84 -9.83 16.76 1.15
C ASN A 84 -10.53 15.39 1.20
N TYR A 85 -10.19 14.57 2.18
CA TYR A 85 -10.73 13.24 2.39
C TYR A 85 -11.22 13.10 3.82
N LYS A 86 -12.27 12.30 4.04
CA LYS A 86 -12.72 11.96 5.39
C LYS A 86 -11.72 11.00 6.03
N PRO A 87 -11.12 11.33 7.20
CA PRO A 87 -10.14 10.45 7.85
C PRO A 87 -10.66 9.04 8.11
N LYS A 88 -11.94 8.91 8.46
CA LYS A 88 -12.61 7.61 8.67
C LYS A 88 -12.56 6.73 7.42
N THR A 89 -12.80 7.31 6.24
CA THR A 89 -12.80 6.55 4.98
C THR A 89 -11.39 6.09 4.61
N LEU A 90 -10.38 6.94 4.81
CA LEU A 90 -8.99 6.54 4.60
C LEU A 90 -8.58 5.42 5.58
N ALA A 91 -8.92 5.56 6.84
CA ALA A 91 -8.59 4.57 7.86
C ALA A 91 -9.26 3.21 7.62
N SER A 92 -10.48 3.18 7.05
CA SER A 92 -11.17 1.92 6.75
C SER A 92 -10.45 1.07 5.68
N GLY A 93 -9.62 1.68 4.86
CA GLY A 93 -8.81 0.98 3.86
C GLY A 93 -7.49 0.43 4.37
N VAL A 94 -7.06 0.85 5.54
CA VAL A 94 -5.79 0.40 6.12
C VAL A 94 -6.01 -0.83 6.98
N THR A 95 -5.62 -2.00 6.48
CA THR A 95 -5.72 -3.27 7.23
C THR A 95 -4.48 -3.55 8.08
N ILE A 96 -3.37 -2.87 7.81
CA ILE A 96 -2.14 -2.90 8.62
C ILE A 96 -2.49 -2.37 10.02
N LYS A 97 -2.02 -3.04 11.08
CA LYS A 97 -2.34 -2.68 12.47
C LYS A 97 -1.09 -2.40 13.27
N GLU A 98 -1.12 -1.32 14.03
CA GLU A 98 -0.09 -0.98 14.99
C GLU A 98 0.03 -2.05 16.09
N GLY A 99 1.25 -2.35 16.51
CA GLY A 99 1.57 -3.34 17.53
C GLY A 99 1.57 -4.80 17.06
N LEU A 100 1.06 -5.08 15.85
CA LEU A 100 1.04 -6.42 15.29
C LEU A 100 2.28 -6.70 14.42
N PRO A 101 2.65 -7.98 14.23
CA PRO A 101 3.69 -8.38 13.29
C PRO A 101 3.39 -7.89 11.87
N TYR A 102 4.46 -7.66 11.10
CA TYR A 102 4.34 -7.41 9.67
C TYR A 102 3.57 -8.56 8.99
N SER A 103 2.63 -8.21 8.14
CA SER A 103 1.83 -9.13 7.34
C SER A 103 1.79 -8.66 5.89
N ASP A 104 2.30 -9.49 4.97
CA ASP A 104 2.21 -9.20 3.53
C ASP A 104 0.76 -9.24 3.02
N GLN A 105 -0.09 -10.04 3.66
CA GLN A 105 -1.51 -10.07 3.37
C GLN A 105 -2.19 -8.73 3.69
N ASP A 106 -1.87 -8.13 4.84
CA ASP A 106 -2.43 -6.84 5.23
C ASP A 106 -1.91 -5.71 4.33
N ARG A 107 -0.63 -5.76 3.95
CA ARG A 107 -0.06 -4.86 2.95
C ARG A 107 -0.81 -4.97 1.61
N SER A 108 -1.01 -6.19 1.14
CA SER A 108 -1.69 -6.46 -0.14
C SER A 108 -3.16 -6.05 -0.10
N ASN A 109 -3.85 -6.28 1.01
CA ASN A 109 -5.24 -5.87 1.20
C ASN A 109 -5.37 -4.33 1.22
N THR A 110 -4.47 -3.65 1.93
CA THR A 110 -4.40 -2.17 1.95
C THR A 110 -4.15 -1.62 0.55
N TYR A 111 -3.17 -2.16 -0.17
CA TYR A 111 -2.87 -1.76 -1.54
C TYR A 111 -4.07 -1.95 -2.46
N ARG A 112 -4.70 -3.13 -2.42
CA ARG A 112 -5.88 -3.45 -3.24
C ARG A 112 -7.02 -2.50 -2.96
N TYR A 113 -7.33 -2.23 -1.71
CA TYR A 113 -8.38 -1.30 -1.33
C TYR A 113 -8.20 0.07 -2.00
N PHE A 114 -7.03 0.69 -1.83
CA PHE A 114 -6.78 2.01 -2.42
C PHE A 114 -6.69 1.99 -3.95
N SER A 115 -6.24 0.89 -4.55
CA SER A 115 -6.23 0.72 -6.01
C SER A 115 -7.65 0.61 -6.58
N ASP A 116 -8.54 -0.14 -5.91
CA ASP A 116 -9.91 -0.40 -6.35
C ASP A 116 -10.79 0.86 -6.28
N LEU A 117 -10.47 1.80 -5.40
CA LEU A 117 -11.16 3.10 -5.33
C LEU A 117 -11.01 3.93 -6.62
N ARG A 118 -9.96 3.71 -7.41
CA ARG A 118 -9.64 4.40 -8.68
C ARG A 118 -9.50 5.93 -8.57
N ILE A 119 -9.47 6.47 -7.37
CA ILE A 119 -9.29 7.90 -7.10
C ILE A 119 -7.82 8.25 -6.84
N PHE A 120 -6.97 7.25 -6.58
CA PHE A 120 -5.53 7.42 -6.41
C PHE A 120 -4.77 6.84 -7.60
N LYS A 121 -3.61 7.47 -7.91
CA LYS A 121 -2.62 6.95 -8.86
C LYS A 121 -1.66 6.06 -8.05
N TYR A 122 -1.47 4.83 -8.47
CA TYR A 122 -0.41 3.92 -8.00
C TYR A 122 -0.11 4.03 -6.50
N PRO A 123 -1.02 3.55 -5.61
CA PRO A 123 -0.71 3.49 -4.19
C PRO A 123 0.63 2.81 -3.95
N ASN A 124 1.46 3.37 -3.07
CA ASN A 124 2.72 2.75 -2.68
C ASN A 124 2.75 2.53 -1.17
N ILE A 125 3.29 1.40 -0.72
CA ILE A 125 3.38 1.05 0.69
C ILE A 125 4.78 0.57 1.00
N ASP A 126 5.51 1.39 1.75
CA ASP A 126 6.88 1.13 2.18
C ASP A 126 6.95 0.85 3.67
N PHE A 127 7.94 0.05 4.04
CA PHE A 127 8.27 -0.23 5.43
C PHE A 127 9.72 0.14 5.70
N SER A 128 9.93 0.96 6.72
CA SER A 128 11.25 1.35 7.18
C SER A 128 11.44 0.98 8.64
N ALA A 129 12.69 0.73 9.06
CA ALA A 129 12.99 0.48 10.45
C ALA A 129 12.69 1.73 11.31
N ASP A 130 12.13 1.51 12.51
CA ASP A 130 11.95 2.60 13.47
C ASP A 130 13.31 2.87 14.14
N ALA A 131 13.80 4.12 14.03
CA ALA A 131 15.07 4.52 14.64
C ALA A 131 15.09 4.37 16.19
N LYS A 132 13.91 4.28 16.80
CA LYS A 132 13.77 4.13 18.27
C LYS A 132 13.63 2.69 18.73
N ASP A 133 13.33 1.77 17.82
CA ASP A 133 13.10 0.37 18.12
C ASP A 133 13.63 -0.49 16.96
N SER A 134 14.70 -1.22 17.20
CA SER A 134 15.36 -2.07 16.20
C SER A 134 14.47 -3.19 15.63
N LEU A 135 13.39 -3.54 16.33
CA LEU A 135 12.39 -4.53 15.91
C LEU A 135 11.12 -3.90 15.36
N GLY A 136 11.03 -2.58 15.44
CA GLY A 136 9.87 -1.81 15.01
C GLY A 136 9.95 -1.41 13.54
N LEU A 137 8.82 -1.46 12.86
CA LEU A 137 8.63 -0.94 11.51
C LEU A 137 7.70 0.27 11.51
N ILE A 138 8.02 1.22 10.65
CA ILE A 138 7.13 2.31 10.28
C ILE A 138 6.55 1.96 8.92
N SER A 139 5.23 1.80 8.84
CA SER A 139 4.52 1.66 7.57
C SER A 139 4.20 3.04 7.01
N SER A 140 4.65 3.32 5.79
CA SER A 140 4.40 4.56 5.06
C SER A 140 3.58 4.26 3.80
N ILE A 141 2.35 4.77 3.76
CA ILE A 141 1.39 4.58 2.67
C ILE A 141 1.32 5.89 1.91
N TYR A 142 1.70 5.89 0.63
CA TYR A 142 1.70 7.06 -0.24
C TYR A 142 0.54 6.96 -1.22
N LEU A 143 -0.29 8.00 -1.25
CA LEU A 143 -1.47 8.10 -2.11
C LEU A 143 -1.40 9.39 -2.91
N THR A 144 -1.26 9.28 -4.22
CA THR A 144 -1.31 10.42 -5.14
C THR A 144 -2.70 10.51 -5.74
N PRO A 145 -3.50 11.55 -5.47
CA PRO A 145 -4.82 11.72 -6.03
C PRO A 145 -4.82 11.80 -7.57
N ARG A 146 -5.87 11.28 -8.19
CA ARG A 146 -6.17 11.55 -9.59
C ARG A 146 -6.89 12.89 -9.72
N GLU A 147 -6.93 13.43 -10.93
CA GLU A 147 -7.71 14.62 -11.25
C GLU A 147 -9.19 14.45 -10.79
N PRO A 148 -9.76 15.46 -10.10
CA PRO A 148 -11.11 15.37 -9.59
C PRO A 148 -12.17 15.24 -10.70
N PHE A 149 -11.89 15.80 -11.87
CA PHE A 149 -12.75 15.73 -13.04
C PHE A 149 -11.99 15.19 -14.25
N SER A 150 -12.66 14.34 -15.02
CA SER A 150 -12.15 13.85 -16.31
C SER A 150 -13.28 13.85 -17.32
N VAL A 151 -13.02 14.44 -18.48
CA VAL A 151 -13.96 14.45 -19.60
C VAL A 151 -13.34 13.67 -20.73
N GLY A 152 -14.06 12.68 -21.23
CA GLY A 152 -13.66 11.87 -22.38
C GLY A 152 -14.61 12.11 -23.55
N PHE A 153 -14.07 12.08 -24.77
CA PHE A 153 -14.82 12.07 -26.01
C PHE A 153 -14.33 10.91 -26.84
N ASP A 154 -15.24 10.05 -27.27
CA ASP A 154 -14.98 8.89 -28.09
C ASP A 154 -15.63 9.08 -29.45
N LEU A 155 -14.87 8.85 -30.52
CA LEU A 155 -15.35 8.84 -31.90
C LEU A 155 -15.01 7.48 -32.50
N ASP A 156 -16.05 6.69 -32.76
CA ASP A 156 -15.90 5.40 -33.45
C ASP A 156 -16.38 5.52 -34.90
N LEU A 157 -15.52 5.10 -35.80
CA LEU A 157 -15.83 4.95 -37.22
C LEU A 157 -15.88 3.46 -37.54
N SER A 158 -17.02 2.97 -37.98
CA SER A 158 -17.19 1.56 -38.35
C SER A 158 -17.57 1.41 -39.82
N HIS A 159 -17.01 0.39 -40.46
CA HIS A 159 -17.34 -0.03 -41.81
C HIS A 159 -17.52 -1.55 -41.83
N SER A 160 -18.63 -1.99 -42.39
CA SER A 160 -18.85 -3.43 -42.59
C SER A 160 -19.52 -3.68 -43.96
N ASN A 161 -19.47 -4.94 -44.43
CA ASN A 161 -20.10 -5.35 -45.67
C ASN A 161 -21.63 -5.23 -45.67
N ILE A 162 -22.22 -5.05 -44.49
CA ILE A 162 -23.68 -4.91 -44.32
C ILE A 162 -24.05 -3.45 -44.13
N GLN A 163 -23.19 -2.64 -43.52
CA GLN A 163 -23.39 -1.23 -43.24
C GLN A 163 -22.21 -0.43 -43.79
N PHE A 164 -22.46 0.36 -44.84
CA PHE A 164 -21.42 1.05 -45.58
C PHE A 164 -20.57 2.00 -44.76
N PHE A 165 -21.16 2.67 -43.79
CA PHE A 165 -20.47 3.61 -42.94
C PHE A 165 -21.26 3.86 -41.66
N GLY A 166 -20.62 3.75 -40.50
CA GLY A 166 -21.20 4.08 -39.21
C GLY A 166 -20.33 5.08 -38.45
N ILE A 167 -20.91 6.08 -37.86
CA ILE A 167 -20.25 7.01 -36.95
C ILE A 167 -20.97 6.93 -35.61
N SER A 168 -20.17 6.72 -34.55
CA SER A 168 -20.65 6.79 -33.17
C SER A 168 -19.87 7.84 -32.41
N LEU A 169 -20.58 8.72 -31.71
CA LEU A 169 -20.02 9.74 -30.83
C LEU A 169 -20.37 9.38 -29.38
N GLY A 170 -19.37 9.22 -28.54
CA GLY A 170 -19.53 9.06 -27.11
C GLY A 170 -18.95 10.25 -26.35
N SER A 171 -19.54 10.58 -25.22
CA SER A 171 -18.93 11.49 -24.25
C SER A 171 -19.08 10.93 -22.86
N SER A 172 -18.03 11.06 -22.05
CA SER A 172 -18.02 10.61 -20.66
C SER A 172 -17.52 11.72 -19.75
N VAL A 173 -18.13 11.84 -18.59
CA VAL A 173 -17.69 12.74 -17.51
C VAL A 173 -17.54 11.90 -16.27
N ILE A 174 -16.35 11.93 -15.70
CA ILE A 174 -16.03 11.24 -14.46
C ILE A 174 -15.74 12.29 -13.40
N SER A 175 -16.44 12.24 -12.28
CA SER A 175 -16.20 13.08 -11.11
C SER A 175 -15.78 12.22 -9.93
N ARG A 176 -14.70 12.60 -9.23
CA ARG A 176 -14.10 11.83 -8.14
C ARG A 176 -14.12 12.63 -6.85
N ASN A 177 -14.46 11.96 -5.75
CA ASN A 177 -14.36 12.51 -4.40
C ASN A 177 -15.16 13.80 -4.15
N VAL A 178 -16.33 13.94 -4.77
CA VAL A 178 -17.22 15.13 -4.65
C VAL A 178 -17.62 15.35 -3.20
N PHE A 179 -17.98 14.28 -2.47
CA PHE A 179 -18.43 14.34 -1.08
C PHE A 179 -17.30 14.00 -0.07
N LYS A 180 -16.04 13.96 -0.52
CA LYS A 180 -14.87 13.62 0.29
C LYS A 180 -14.90 12.21 0.89
N GLY A 181 -15.76 11.35 0.34
CA GLY A 181 -15.93 9.95 0.77
C GLY A 181 -15.20 8.94 -0.08
N THR A 182 -14.26 9.37 -0.95
CA THR A 182 -13.51 8.52 -1.89
C THR A 182 -14.38 7.88 -2.99
N GLU A 183 -15.52 8.47 -3.31
CA GLU A 183 -16.43 8.01 -4.35
C GLU A 183 -15.98 8.43 -5.76
N THR A 184 -16.42 7.63 -6.77
CA THR A 184 -16.32 7.95 -8.20
C THR A 184 -17.73 7.93 -8.80
N LEU A 185 -18.11 8.99 -9.50
CA LEU A 185 -19.39 9.19 -10.17
C LEU A 185 -19.19 9.29 -11.68
#